data_c874c1dedb140752a7da373b95019ad2
#
_entry.id   c874c1dedb140752a7da373b95019ad2
#
_cell.length_a   1.000
_cell.length_b   1.000
_cell.length_c   1.000
_cell.angle_alpha   90.00
_cell.angle_beta   90.00
_cell.angle_gamma   90.00
#
_symmetry.space_group_name_H-M   'P 1'
#
loop_
_entity.id
_entity.type
_entity.pdbx_description
1 polymer ?
#
loop_
_entity_poly.entity_id
_entity_poly.type
_entity_poly.pdbx_seq_one_letter_code
_entity_poly.pdbx_strand_id
1 'polypeptide(L)'
;MTARIPRRWLHSSLLLALAALGGCQPNLRTEAVSSAEAGPLNVIVMINDGAGWGTWDAAAYWQYGRREDAPYADFPLRLAVTTFPLNASSQPTRDNAQTLGYDPGKAWDDTPVPAQDLPFAGYQYLAAVATDSAAAGTALSSGIKTYNNAINYNNDGQPVEFNTLRAKRLGMATGVVTSVPFAHATPAAFAAQNESRSSYHAIAHQMLAQGHMDLVMGTGGPGYSVDGRACNEGTDAANAEGCANPWEWVSQQDWQQLEAGSTIAGNPAGPWRLIRSKEAFAALAQGRLPADRPLIGVPRVANTLQQARRLQVLGKDAATPSGVRKIDSVPDLATMTRGALQFLQQRSSKGLYLMVEGGATDWAAHTSACGTEWHYGQCSDQPQYGRLIEETMEFNNAVTAVVDWIERNGGWERNLLIVTTDHDNSMPMGPDAQAVAFSPVRNNGRGRMPGISFRPTGNHSNALVPLWAKGAGSELLGKRVRGVDAGYRQHLRWNDGSYIDNTDVAAAVQEALQRPR
;
A
#
# COMPACT_ATOMS: atom_id res chain seq x y z
N MET A 1 48.10 27.94 59.62
CA MET A 1 49.13 28.89 59.22
C MET A 1 48.51 29.65 58.05
N THR A 2 47.79 30.78 58.31
CA THR A 2 48.25 32.18 58.39
C THR A 2 49.13 32.54 57.18
N ALA A 3 48.77 33.48 56.28
CA ALA A 3 48.43 34.87 56.44
C ALA A 3 48.03 35.44 55.03
N ARG A 4 46.97 36.20 54.89
CA ARG A 4 46.84 37.67 54.97
C ARG A 4 47.32 38.47 53.77
N ILE A 5 46.35 39.19 53.25
CA ILE A 5 46.21 40.34 52.36
C ILE A 5 47.25 41.49 52.71
N PRO A 6 47.57 42.49 51.77
CA PRO A 6 46.75 43.69 51.80
C PRO A 6 46.45 44.41 50.45
N ARG A 7 45.39 45.21 50.54
CA ARG A 7 44.92 46.29 49.64
C ARG A 7 45.97 47.43 49.54
N ARG A 8 45.92 48.16 48.42
CA ARG A 8 46.05 49.64 48.46
C ARG A 8 45.35 50.29 47.28
N TRP A 9 44.65 51.36 47.63
CA TRP A 9 43.94 52.36 46.84
C TRP A 9 44.93 53.37 46.24
N LEU A 10 44.54 54.07 45.14
CA LEU A 10 44.62 55.51 45.04
C LEU A 10 44.01 56.05 43.72
N HIS A 11 43.29 57.04 43.90
CA HIS A 11 42.45 58.01 43.27
C HIS A 11 42.98 58.80 42.07
N SER A 12 41.96 59.23 41.23
CA SER A 12 41.77 60.55 40.61
C SER A 12 42.51 60.89 39.32
N SER A 13 41.81 61.19 38.23
CA SER A 13 41.34 62.52 37.89
C SER A 13 40.72 62.57 36.50
N LEU A 14 39.65 63.35 36.43
CA LEU A 14 38.89 63.80 35.29
C LEU A 14 39.69 64.43 34.19
N LEU A 15 39.37 64.15 32.90
CA LEU A 15 39.42 65.12 31.83
C LEU A 15 38.43 64.75 30.72
N LEU A 16 37.48 65.68 30.49
CA LEU A 16 36.56 65.67 29.38
C LEU A 16 37.33 65.91 28.05
N ALA A 17 37.02 65.04 27.06
CA ALA A 17 37.24 65.42 25.65
C ALA A 17 36.04 64.92 24.84
N LEU A 18 35.17 65.85 24.41
CA LEU A 18 34.18 65.58 23.37
C LEU A 18 34.91 65.34 22.04
N ALA A 19 34.69 64.16 21.47
CA ALA A 19 34.96 63.92 20.05
C ALA A 19 33.74 63.28 19.45
N ALA A 20 33.09 63.98 18.54
CA ALA A 20 32.01 63.47 17.71
C ALA A 20 32.54 62.35 16.78
N LEU A 21 32.07 61.18 16.92
CA LEU A 21 32.27 60.11 15.96
C LEU A 21 30.90 59.62 15.48
N GLY A 22 30.71 59.79 14.17
CA GLY A 22 29.55 59.36 13.43
C GLY A 22 29.29 57.88 13.62
N GLY A 23 28.04 57.54 13.95
CA GLY A 23 27.60 56.19 14.14
C GLY A 23 27.63 55.41 12.83
N CYS A 24 28.53 54.44 12.72
CA CYS A 24 28.33 53.30 11.85
C CYS A 24 27.37 52.35 12.55
N GLN A 25 26.08 52.39 12.19
CA GLN A 25 25.17 51.29 12.50
C GLN A 25 25.59 50.10 11.64
N PRO A 26 25.80 48.90 12.20
CA PRO A 26 25.87 47.70 11.39
C PRO A 26 24.49 47.50 10.79
N ASN A 27 24.39 47.64 9.46
CA ASN A 27 23.27 47.11 8.70
C ASN A 27 23.23 45.58 8.94
N LEU A 28 22.43 45.13 9.88
CA LEU A 28 21.90 43.82 9.90
C LEU A 28 21.02 43.71 8.64
N ARG A 29 21.61 43.33 7.51
CA ARG A 29 20.88 42.69 6.45
C ARG A 29 20.31 41.44 7.08
N THR A 30 19.04 41.47 7.48
CA THR A 30 18.19 40.30 7.47
C THR A 30 18.19 39.87 6.02
N GLU A 31 19.05 38.90 5.69
CA GLU A 31 18.83 38.07 4.54
C GLU A 31 17.46 37.46 4.78
N ALA A 32 16.48 38.00 4.07
CA ALA A 32 15.23 37.31 3.87
C ALA A 32 15.65 35.97 3.26
N VAL A 33 15.61 34.92 4.07
CA VAL A 33 15.62 33.55 3.58
C VAL A 33 14.46 33.55 2.61
N SER A 34 14.77 33.65 1.33
CA SER A 34 13.83 33.41 0.25
C SER A 34 13.19 32.07 0.61
N SER A 35 11.93 32.10 1.00
CA SER A 35 11.11 30.90 1.02
C SER A 35 11.11 30.46 -0.43
N ALA A 36 12.06 29.59 -0.80
CA ALA A 36 11.99 28.87 -2.05
C ALA A 36 10.56 28.32 -2.09
N GLU A 37 9.77 28.76 -3.08
CA GLU A 37 8.41 28.26 -3.24
C GLU A 37 8.51 26.75 -3.18
N ALA A 38 7.90 26.17 -2.17
CA ALA A 38 7.93 24.71 -2.00
C ALA A 38 7.33 24.12 -3.28
N GLY A 39 8.14 23.39 -4.03
CA GLY A 39 7.68 22.82 -5.31
C GLY A 39 6.51 21.86 -5.11
N PRO A 40 5.95 21.33 -6.20
CA PRO A 40 4.76 20.49 -6.14
C PRO A 40 4.98 19.30 -5.20
N LEU A 41 3.95 18.96 -4.41
CA LEU A 41 3.93 17.79 -3.56
C LEU A 41 3.65 16.55 -4.42
N ASN A 42 4.45 15.50 -4.26
CA ASN A 42 4.12 14.18 -4.75
C ASN A 42 3.55 13.35 -3.59
N VAL A 43 2.47 12.65 -3.85
CA VAL A 43 1.82 11.75 -2.88
C VAL A 43 1.90 10.33 -3.41
N ILE A 44 2.49 9.44 -2.62
CA ILE A 44 2.60 8.02 -2.95
C ILE A 44 2.03 7.22 -1.79
N VAL A 45 0.99 6.44 -2.06
CA VAL A 45 0.34 5.54 -1.10
C VAL A 45 0.61 4.11 -1.55
N MET A 46 1.27 3.34 -0.69
CA MET A 46 1.62 1.96 -0.96
C MET A 46 0.85 1.02 -0.03
N ILE A 47 0.13 0.07 -0.59
CA ILE A 47 -0.78 -0.83 0.11
C ILE A 47 -0.37 -2.28 -0.17
N ASN A 48 0.00 -3.03 0.87
CA ASN A 48 0.27 -4.46 0.77
C ASN A 48 -1.00 -5.21 1.23
N ASP A 49 -1.93 -5.46 0.32
CA ASP A 49 -3.28 -5.96 0.60
C ASP A 49 -3.24 -7.22 1.49
N GLY A 50 -4.06 -7.23 2.54
CA GLY A 50 -4.19 -8.34 3.46
C GLY A 50 -2.98 -8.60 4.37
N ALA A 51 -1.99 -7.71 4.40
CA ALA A 51 -0.76 -7.93 5.14
C ALA A 51 -0.88 -7.49 6.60
N GLY A 52 -1.25 -8.40 7.49
CA GLY A 52 -1.14 -8.19 8.93
C GLY A 52 0.31 -8.29 9.43
N TRP A 53 0.50 -8.02 10.71
CA TRP A 53 1.84 -7.96 11.34
C TRP A 53 2.68 -9.20 11.13
N GLY A 54 2.09 -10.39 11.26
CA GLY A 54 2.80 -11.65 11.05
C GLY A 54 3.30 -11.81 9.63
N THR A 55 2.58 -11.27 8.65
CA THR A 55 2.97 -11.26 7.24
C THR A 55 4.20 -10.37 7.02
N TRP A 56 4.18 -9.15 7.58
CA TRP A 56 5.31 -8.23 7.50
C TRP A 56 6.56 -8.79 8.20
N ASP A 57 6.40 -9.37 9.39
CA ASP A 57 7.50 -10.01 10.12
C ASP A 57 8.10 -11.17 9.34
N ALA A 58 7.26 -12.06 8.79
CA ALA A 58 7.70 -13.23 8.04
C ALA A 58 8.52 -12.85 6.81
N ALA A 59 8.04 -11.89 6.03
CA ALA A 59 8.75 -11.42 4.85
C ALA A 59 10.06 -10.72 5.21
N ALA A 60 10.09 -9.89 6.26
CA ALA A 60 11.29 -9.22 6.72
C ALA A 60 12.34 -10.21 7.21
N TYR A 61 11.94 -11.25 7.95
CA TYR A 61 12.86 -12.29 8.43
C TYR A 61 13.46 -13.10 7.29
N TRP A 62 12.64 -13.47 6.29
CA TRP A 62 13.17 -14.17 5.12
C TRP A 62 14.09 -13.26 4.30
N GLN A 63 13.64 -12.06 3.97
CA GLN A 63 14.33 -11.18 3.01
C GLN A 63 15.59 -10.55 3.60
N TYR A 64 15.52 -10.10 4.85
CA TYR A 64 16.58 -9.31 5.49
C TYR A 64 17.23 -10.02 6.68
N GLY A 65 16.54 -10.99 7.30
CA GLY A 65 16.98 -11.64 8.55
C GLY A 65 16.51 -10.91 9.80
N ARG A 66 16.01 -9.69 9.67
CA ARG A 66 15.44 -8.88 10.74
C ARG A 66 14.53 -7.80 10.16
N ARG A 67 13.56 -7.34 10.95
CA ARG A 67 12.57 -6.35 10.49
C ARG A 67 13.11 -4.92 10.38
N GLU A 68 14.14 -4.61 11.16
CA GLU A 68 14.79 -3.30 11.19
C GLU A 68 15.51 -2.94 9.88
N ASP A 69 15.74 -3.90 9.01
CA ASP A 69 16.34 -3.71 7.68
C ASP A 69 15.29 -3.54 6.56
N ALA A 70 14.00 -3.56 6.88
CA ALA A 70 12.96 -3.29 5.90
C ALA A 70 13.01 -1.82 5.43
N PRO A 71 12.64 -1.52 4.16
CA PRO A 71 12.84 -0.19 3.56
C PRO A 71 12.03 0.94 4.21
N TYR A 72 11.10 0.62 5.08
CA TYR A 72 10.25 1.55 5.84
C TYR A 72 10.58 1.58 7.35
N ALA A 73 11.50 0.73 7.83
CA ALA A 73 11.76 0.56 9.25
C ALA A 73 12.23 1.85 9.95
N ASP A 74 12.99 2.70 9.23
CA ASP A 74 13.51 3.97 9.73
C ASP A 74 12.57 5.16 9.50
N PHE A 75 11.34 4.94 9.03
CA PHE A 75 10.42 6.04 8.85
C PHE A 75 10.04 6.65 10.21
N PRO A 76 10.03 8.01 10.31
CA PRO A 76 9.84 8.70 11.58
C PRO A 76 8.44 8.50 12.17
N LEU A 77 7.44 8.30 11.31
CA LEU A 77 6.09 8.03 11.74
C LEU A 77 5.76 6.54 11.58
N ARG A 78 5.39 5.92 12.69
CA ARG A 78 4.99 4.51 12.79
C ARG A 78 3.75 4.43 13.64
N LEU A 79 2.63 4.00 13.04
CA LEU A 79 1.32 3.90 13.67
C LEU A 79 0.72 2.51 13.41
N ALA A 80 -0.27 2.18 14.20
CA ALA A 80 -1.22 1.14 13.87
C ALA A 80 -2.49 1.75 13.27
N VAL A 81 -3.27 0.97 12.52
CA VAL A 81 -4.49 1.44 11.86
C VAL A 81 -5.63 0.48 12.16
N THR A 82 -6.80 1.02 12.54
CA THR A 82 -8.04 0.26 12.62
C THR A 82 -8.71 0.19 11.26
N THR A 83 -9.28 -0.98 10.92
CA THR A 83 -9.78 -1.25 9.57
C THR A 83 -11.27 -1.58 9.51
N PHE A 84 -11.98 -1.57 10.63
CA PHE A 84 -13.40 -1.91 10.71
C PHE A 84 -14.24 -1.21 9.61
N PRO A 85 -15.15 -1.91 8.94
CA PRO A 85 -16.13 -1.31 8.04
C PRO A 85 -17.18 -0.52 8.84
N LEU A 86 -18.08 0.17 8.16
CA LEU A 86 -19.17 0.89 8.80
C LEU A 86 -20.09 -0.06 9.58
N ASN A 87 -20.42 -1.19 8.97
CA ASN A 87 -21.30 -2.23 9.50
C ASN A 87 -20.96 -3.58 8.85
N ALA A 88 -21.69 -4.64 9.20
CA ALA A 88 -21.50 -5.99 8.67
C ALA A 88 -22.18 -6.24 7.32
N SER A 89 -22.88 -5.27 6.74
CA SER A 89 -23.60 -5.42 5.48
C SER A 89 -22.66 -5.40 4.29
N SER A 90 -23.06 -6.08 3.21
CA SER A 90 -22.48 -5.98 1.87
C SER A 90 -23.34 -5.17 0.88
N GLN A 91 -24.37 -4.49 1.39
CA GLN A 91 -25.31 -3.66 0.65
C GLN A 91 -25.58 -2.36 1.43
N PRO A 92 -25.95 -1.25 0.78
CA PRO A 92 -26.27 -0.01 1.45
C PRO A 92 -27.50 -0.18 2.36
N THR A 93 -27.33 0.12 3.64
CA THR A 93 -28.42 0.01 4.64
C THR A 93 -29.13 1.33 4.87
N ARG A 94 -28.59 2.44 4.35
CA ARG A 94 -29.08 3.81 4.55
C ARG A 94 -29.03 4.28 6.01
N ASP A 95 -28.22 3.62 6.81
CA ASP A 95 -27.90 4.02 8.18
C ASP A 95 -26.39 4.24 8.28
N ASN A 96 -25.98 5.50 8.45
CA ASN A 96 -24.59 5.91 8.49
C ASN A 96 -24.00 5.84 9.92
N ALA A 97 -24.73 5.34 10.91
CA ALA A 97 -24.17 5.07 12.22
C ALA A 97 -23.13 3.94 12.14
N GLN A 98 -21.92 4.22 12.58
CA GLN A 98 -20.90 3.17 12.69
C GLN A 98 -21.22 2.26 13.86
N THR A 99 -21.52 1.01 13.57
CA THR A 99 -21.90 0.00 14.56
C THR A 99 -20.73 -0.90 14.98
N LEU A 100 -19.64 -0.85 14.23
CA LEU A 100 -18.44 -1.65 14.45
C LEU A 100 -17.25 -0.73 14.73
N GLY A 101 -16.37 -1.14 15.65
CA GLY A 101 -15.18 -0.37 15.96
C GLY A 101 -14.16 -1.19 16.75
N TYR A 102 -12.94 -0.70 16.79
CA TYR A 102 -11.85 -1.33 17.50
C TYR A 102 -11.98 -1.12 19.01
N ASP A 103 -11.84 -2.21 19.77
CA ASP A 103 -11.84 -2.23 21.23
C ASP A 103 -10.54 -2.93 21.71
N PRO A 104 -9.54 -2.18 22.18
CA PRO A 104 -8.29 -2.74 22.69
C PRO A 104 -8.47 -3.75 23.83
N GLY A 105 -9.52 -3.57 24.64
CA GLY A 105 -9.82 -4.47 25.75
C GLY A 105 -10.30 -5.86 25.31
N LYS A 106 -10.82 -5.97 24.09
CA LYS A 106 -11.25 -7.24 23.51
C LYS A 106 -10.21 -7.84 22.57
N ALA A 107 -9.46 -7.00 21.88
CA ALA A 107 -8.51 -7.44 20.85
C ALA A 107 -7.41 -8.36 21.41
N TRP A 108 -6.99 -8.14 22.65
CA TRP A 108 -5.89 -8.87 23.29
C TRP A 108 -6.35 -9.79 24.44
N ASP A 109 -7.63 -10.13 24.48
CA ASP A 109 -8.20 -11.02 25.49
C ASP A 109 -7.66 -12.45 25.28
N ASP A 110 -6.78 -12.89 26.19
CA ASP A 110 -6.15 -14.21 26.18
C ASP A 110 -6.95 -15.27 26.94
N THR A 111 -8.21 -14.98 27.30
CA THR A 111 -9.10 -15.93 27.94
C THR A 111 -9.35 -17.12 27.00
N PRO A 112 -9.03 -18.35 27.43
CA PRO A 112 -9.29 -19.54 26.64
C PRO A 112 -10.79 -19.76 26.40
N VAL A 113 -11.14 -20.15 25.18
CA VAL A 113 -12.51 -20.47 24.77
C VAL A 113 -12.56 -21.86 24.14
N PRO A 114 -13.69 -22.59 24.23
CA PRO A 114 -13.80 -23.97 23.72
C PRO A 114 -13.98 -23.99 22.19
N ALA A 115 -13.04 -23.36 21.44
CA ALA A 115 -13.02 -23.35 19.99
C ALA A 115 -11.64 -23.74 19.48
N GLN A 116 -11.57 -24.80 18.67
CA GLN A 116 -10.30 -25.37 18.24
C GLN A 116 -9.49 -24.40 17.35
N ASP A 117 -10.17 -23.67 16.45
CA ASP A 117 -9.50 -22.79 15.49
C ASP A 117 -9.23 -21.39 16.04
N LEU A 118 -10.03 -20.92 16.99
CA LEU A 118 -9.95 -19.61 17.63
C LEU A 118 -9.93 -19.77 19.16
N PRO A 119 -8.84 -20.32 19.74
CA PRO A 119 -8.82 -20.79 21.12
C PRO A 119 -8.80 -19.67 22.19
N PHE A 120 -8.77 -18.41 21.80
CA PHE A 120 -8.79 -17.26 22.69
C PHE A 120 -9.90 -16.28 22.31
N ALA A 121 -10.48 -15.59 23.30
CA ALA A 121 -11.56 -14.64 23.10
C ALA A 121 -11.15 -13.49 22.16
N GLY A 122 -9.92 -13.01 22.27
CA GLY A 122 -9.37 -11.97 21.37
C GLY A 122 -9.31 -12.41 19.91
N TYR A 123 -8.98 -13.66 19.64
CA TYR A 123 -8.99 -14.18 18.26
C TYR A 123 -10.40 -14.21 17.68
N GLN A 124 -11.40 -14.62 18.49
CA GLN A 124 -12.80 -14.59 18.07
C GLN A 124 -13.28 -13.17 17.78
N TYR A 125 -12.93 -12.21 18.65
CA TYR A 125 -13.28 -10.81 18.44
C TYR A 125 -12.66 -10.26 17.15
N LEU A 126 -11.39 -10.51 16.90
CA LEU A 126 -10.69 -10.03 15.72
C LEU A 126 -11.21 -10.66 14.40
N ALA A 127 -11.68 -11.90 14.47
CA ALA A 127 -12.21 -12.63 13.31
C ALA A 127 -13.72 -12.44 13.07
N ALA A 128 -14.46 -11.81 14.00
CA ALA A 128 -15.93 -11.84 13.99
C ALA A 128 -16.57 -11.14 12.79
N VAL A 129 -16.10 -9.94 12.46
CA VAL A 129 -16.59 -9.16 11.30
C VAL A 129 -15.43 -8.33 10.77
N ALA A 130 -14.99 -8.61 9.56
CA ALA A 130 -13.89 -7.88 8.95
C ALA A 130 -14.34 -7.04 7.76
N THR A 131 -13.57 -6.01 7.45
CA THR A 131 -13.71 -5.26 6.21
C THR A 131 -13.31 -6.10 5.02
N ASP A 132 -13.85 -5.79 3.85
CA ASP A 132 -13.26 -6.21 2.57
C ASP A 132 -12.37 -5.11 1.99
N SER A 133 -11.57 -5.43 0.97
CA SER A 133 -10.66 -4.47 0.32
C SER A 133 -11.42 -3.30 -0.34
N ALA A 134 -12.68 -3.47 -0.71
CA ALA A 134 -13.48 -2.39 -1.30
C ALA A 134 -13.81 -1.31 -0.28
N ALA A 135 -14.37 -1.68 0.88
CA ALA A 135 -14.68 -0.76 1.96
C ALA A 135 -13.41 -0.18 2.58
N ALA A 136 -12.37 -0.99 2.77
CA ALA A 136 -11.08 -0.52 3.29
C ALA A 136 -10.39 0.44 2.32
N GLY A 137 -10.32 0.11 1.03
CA GLY A 137 -9.79 1.00 -0.01
C GLY A 137 -10.58 2.30 -0.12
N THR A 138 -11.91 2.25 0.00
CA THR A 138 -12.77 3.44 0.06
C THR A 138 -12.39 4.32 1.26
N ALA A 139 -12.21 3.75 2.44
CA ALA A 139 -11.79 4.51 3.62
C ALA A 139 -10.41 5.16 3.43
N LEU A 140 -9.44 4.42 2.87
CA LEU A 140 -8.07 4.91 2.60
C LEU A 140 -8.02 5.99 1.51
N SER A 141 -8.93 5.97 0.54
CA SER A 141 -8.92 6.89 -0.60
C SER A 141 -9.84 8.10 -0.43
N SER A 142 -11.00 7.93 0.22
CA SER A 142 -12.03 8.97 0.36
C SER A 142 -12.17 9.55 1.77
N GLY A 143 -11.79 8.79 2.80
CA GLY A 143 -11.97 9.16 4.20
C GLY A 143 -13.36 8.84 4.76
N ILE A 144 -14.10 7.96 4.12
CA ILE A 144 -15.48 7.60 4.49
C ILE A 144 -15.56 6.10 4.81
N LYS A 145 -16.19 5.76 5.94
CA LYS A 145 -16.59 4.39 6.22
C LYS A 145 -17.81 4.02 5.38
N THR A 146 -17.82 2.79 4.88
CA THR A 146 -18.92 2.27 4.08
C THR A 146 -19.19 0.78 4.36
N TYR A 147 -20.18 0.23 3.70
CA TYR A 147 -20.49 -1.21 3.71
C TYR A 147 -19.46 -2.00 2.88
N ASN A 148 -19.25 -3.25 3.22
CA ASN A 148 -18.40 -4.15 2.42
C ASN A 148 -18.89 -4.20 0.98
N ASN A 149 -17.99 -4.34 0.00
CA ASN A 149 -18.30 -4.36 -1.42
C ASN A 149 -18.34 -2.99 -2.12
N ALA A 150 -18.50 -1.87 -1.40
CA ALA A 150 -18.60 -0.52 -1.98
C ALA A 150 -17.24 0.05 -2.42
N ILE A 151 -17.19 0.56 -3.64
CA ILE A 151 -16.06 1.33 -4.19
C ILE A 151 -16.46 2.79 -4.26
N ASN A 152 -15.96 3.62 -3.33
CA ASN A 152 -16.25 5.06 -3.26
C ASN A 152 -17.76 5.40 -3.34
N TYR A 153 -18.56 4.61 -2.63
CA TYR A 153 -19.97 4.86 -2.37
C TYR A 153 -20.22 4.88 -0.87
N ASN A 154 -21.03 5.83 -0.40
CA ASN A 154 -21.47 5.88 0.99
C ASN A 154 -22.62 4.88 1.25
N ASN A 155 -23.03 4.77 2.51
CA ASN A 155 -24.10 3.84 2.90
C ASN A 155 -25.52 4.30 2.50
N ASP A 156 -25.67 5.50 1.90
CA ASP A 156 -26.90 5.99 1.28
C ASP A 156 -26.99 5.63 -0.21
N GLY A 157 -25.97 4.93 -0.76
CA GLY A 157 -25.89 4.60 -2.18
C GLY A 157 -25.50 5.81 -3.05
N GLN A 158 -24.73 6.75 -2.50
CA GLN A 158 -24.25 7.91 -3.25
C GLN A 158 -22.73 7.83 -3.47
N PRO A 159 -22.25 8.19 -4.67
CA PRO A 159 -20.82 8.24 -4.95
C PRO A 159 -20.13 9.30 -4.10
N VAL A 160 -18.92 9.02 -3.62
CA VAL A 160 -18.11 9.92 -2.83
C VAL A 160 -16.81 10.27 -3.55
N GLU A 161 -16.33 11.48 -3.33
CA GLU A 161 -15.07 11.93 -3.92
C GLU A 161 -13.88 11.28 -3.21
N PHE A 162 -12.88 10.89 -3.98
CA PHE A 162 -11.65 10.26 -3.51
C PHE A 162 -10.39 11.07 -3.88
N ASN A 163 -9.29 10.82 -3.20
CA ASN A 163 -8.10 11.67 -3.24
C ASN A 163 -7.42 11.76 -4.60
N THR A 164 -7.43 10.68 -5.39
CA THR A 164 -6.85 10.71 -6.75
C THR A 164 -7.64 11.67 -7.66
N LEU A 165 -8.97 11.68 -7.54
CA LEU A 165 -9.81 12.63 -8.28
C LEU A 165 -9.54 14.08 -7.84
N ARG A 166 -9.34 14.32 -6.53
CA ARG A 166 -8.94 15.65 -6.01
C ARG A 166 -7.58 16.07 -6.56
N ALA A 167 -6.60 15.17 -6.54
CA ALA A 167 -5.26 15.43 -7.08
C ALA A 167 -5.33 15.79 -8.57
N LYS A 168 -6.16 15.08 -9.35
CA LYS A 168 -6.37 15.40 -10.77
C LYS A 168 -6.95 16.80 -10.99
N ARG A 169 -7.91 17.23 -10.17
CA ARG A 169 -8.45 18.61 -10.22
C ARG A 169 -7.42 19.67 -9.89
N LEU A 170 -6.41 19.36 -9.08
CA LEU A 170 -5.27 20.22 -8.79
C LEU A 170 -4.23 20.23 -9.93
N GLY A 171 -4.47 19.49 -11.00
CA GLY A 171 -3.59 19.36 -12.16
C GLY A 171 -2.43 18.40 -11.98
N MET A 172 -2.45 17.57 -10.93
CA MET A 172 -1.44 16.52 -10.72
C MET A 172 -1.62 15.38 -11.71
N ALA A 173 -0.54 14.68 -12.02
CA ALA A 173 -0.61 13.41 -12.73
C ALA A 173 -1.05 12.30 -11.76
N THR A 174 -1.90 11.37 -12.23
CA THR A 174 -2.53 10.38 -11.38
C THR A 174 -2.34 8.97 -11.91
N GLY A 175 -2.06 8.00 -11.02
CA GLY A 175 -1.85 6.63 -11.43
C GLY A 175 -2.15 5.60 -10.35
N VAL A 176 -2.44 4.37 -10.81
CA VAL A 176 -2.54 3.17 -9.99
C VAL A 176 -1.70 2.05 -10.59
N VAL A 177 -1.02 1.30 -9.71
CA VAL A 177 -0.21 0.12 -10.07
C VAL A 177 -0.56 -1.00 -9.10
N THR A 178 -0.80 -2.20 -9.61
CA THR A 178 -1.12 -3.37 -8.78
C THR A 178 -0.50 -4.65 -9.32
N SER A 179 -0.31 -5.64 -8.44
CA SER A 179 0.11 -7.00 -8.79
C SER A 179 -1.03 -7.96 -9.13
N VAL A 180 -2.29 -7.48 -9.03
CA VAL A 180 -3.53 -8.22 -9.34
C VAL A 180 -4.27 -7.57 -10.52
N PRO A 181 -5.46 -8.03 -10.93
CA PRO A 181 -6.21 -7.37 -12.00
C PRO A 181 -6.47 -5.90 -11.72
N PHE A 182 -6.25 -5.05 -12.72
CA PHE A 182 -6.32 -3.60 -12.55
C PHE A 182 -7.71 -3.09 -12.14
N ALA A 183 -8.79 -3.87 -12.42
CA ALA A 183 -10.16 -3.57 -11.99
C ALA A 183 -10.53 -4.18 -10.63
N HIS A 184 -9.58 -4.79 -9.90
CA HIS A 184 -9.82 -5.31 -8.55
C HIS A 184 -10.12 -4.18 -7.55
N ALA A 185 -10.62 -4.53 -6.36
CA ALA A 185 -11.21 -3.58 -5.42
C ALA A 185 -10.29 -2.44 -4.98
N THR A 186 -9.04 -2.74 -4.59
CA THR A 186 -8.12 -1.73 -4.06
C THR A 186 -7.69 -0.71 -5.11
N PRO A 187 -7.21 -1.10 -6.33
CA PRO A 187 -6.93 -0.10 -7.36
C PRO A 187 -8.21 0.65 -7.81
N ALA A 188 -9.36 -0.03 -7.85
CA ALA A 188 -10.63 0.61 -8.17
C ALA A 188 -11.01 1.69 -7.15
N ALA A 189 -10.77 1.50 -5.86
CA ALA A 189 -11.04 2.50 -4.82
C ALA A 189 -10.21 3.79 -4.99
N PHE A 190 -9.11 3.75 -5.72
CA PHE A 190 -8.31 4.94 -6.06
C PHE A 190 -8.58 5.46 -7.49
N ALA A 191 -9.50 4.83 -8.26
CA ALA A 191 -9.66 5.15 -9.67
C ALA A 191 -11.09 5.07 -10.21
N ALA A 192 -12.09 4.65 -9.41
CA ALA A 192 -13.47 4.46 -9.87
C ALA A 192 -14.48 4.66 -8.73
N GLN A 193 -15.75 4.61 -9.06
CA GLN A 193 -16.89 4.64 -8.15
C GLN A 193 -17.89 3.58 -8.58
N ASN A 194 -18.21 2.61 -7.69
CA ASN A 194 -19.20 1.59 -7.99
C ASN A 194 -19.84 1.05 -6.69
N GLU A 195 -21.12 0.75 -6.71
CA GLU A 195 -21.80 0.16 -5.55
C GLU A 195 -21.33 -1.27 -5.25
N SER A 196 -20.72 -1.95 -6.23
CA SER A 196 -20.22 -3.31 -6.11
C SER A 196 -18.85 -3.50 -6.74
N ARG A 197 -17.89 -4.00 -5.96
CA ARG A 197 -16.55 -4.38 -6.43
C ARG A 197 -16.55 -5.45 -7.52
N SER A 198 -17.63 -6.24 -7.59
CA SER A 198 -17.76 -7.32 -8.57
C SER A 198 -18.19 -6.84 -9.96
N SER A 199 -18.50 -5.55 -10.12
CA SER A 199 -18.84 -4.94 -11.40
C SER A 199 -17.59 -4.61 -12.24
N TYR A 200 -16.70 -5.60 -12.43
CA TYR A 200 -15.36 -5.41 -13.02
C TYR A 200 -15.36 -4.67 -14.36
N HIS A 201 -16.29 -4.98 -15.28
CA HIS A 201 -16.38 -4.31 -16.57
C HIS A 201 -16.73 -2.81 -16.43
N ALA A 202 -17.68 -2.49 -15.55
CA ALA A 202 -18.06 -1.10 -15.31
C ALA A 202 -16.92 -0.33 -14.63
N ILE A 203 -16.22 -0.96 -13.68
CA ILE A 203 -15.05 -0.40 -13.00
C ILE A 203 -13.92 -0.15 -14.01
N ALA A 204 -13.55 -1.16 -14.81
CA ALA A 204 -12.52 -1.04 -15.83
C ALA A 204 -12.85 0.09 -16.82
N HIS A 205 -14.10 0.14 -17.31
CA HIS A 205 -14.56 1.20 -18.20
C HIS A 205 -14.41 2.59 -17.56
N GLN A 206 -14.84 2.77 -16.31
CA GLN A 206 -14.69 4.04 -15.60
C GLN A 206 -13.24 4.48 -15.46
N MET A 207 -12.34 3.58 -15.08
CA MET A 207 -10.91 3.86 -14.96
C MET A 207 -10.31 4.38 -16.28
N LEU A 208 -10.81 3.87 -17.40
CA LEU A 208 -10.29 4.16 -18.74
C LEU A 208 -11.00 5.32 -19.45
N ALA A 209 -12.26 5.59 -19.10
CA ALA A 209 -13.12 6.52 -19.85
C ALA A 209 -13.28 7.90 -19.19
N GLN A 210 -13.12 8.04 -17.88
CA GLN A 210 -13.44 9.28 -17.17
C GLN A 210 -12.33 10.36 -17.24
N GLY A 211 -11.15 10.04 -17.79
CA GLY A 211 -10.07 11.01 -18.03
C GLY A 211 -9.34 11.51 -16.76
N HIS A 212 -9.63 10.96 -15.60
CA HIS A 212 -8.96 11.33 -14.36
C HIS A 212 -7.70 10.50 -14.06
N MET A 213 -7.48 9.40 -14.79
CA MET A 213 -6.27 8.59 -14.69
C MET A 213 -5.32 8.88 -15.87
N ASP A 214 -4.05 9.08 -15.56
CA ASP A 214 -2.98 9.17 -16.55
C ASP A 214 -2.27 7.81 -16.74
N LEU A 215 -2.31 6.95 -15.71
CA LEU A 215 -1.67 5.65 -15.74
C LEU A 215 -2.49 4.62 -14.96
N VAL A 216 -2.68 3.45 -15.57
CA VAL A 216 -3.27 2.27 -14.94
C VAL A 216 -2.37 1.08 -15.25
N MET A 217 -1.93 0.35 -14.22
CA MET A 217 -1.15 -0.88 -14.40
C MET A 217 -1.65 -1.99 -13.48
N GLY A 218 -1.81 -3.18 -14.03
CA GLY A 218 -2.20 -4.38 -13.31
C GLY A 218 -2.41 -5.53 -14.28
N THR A 219 -2.66 -6.72 -13.77
CA THR A 219 -2.97 -7.89 -14.57
C THR A 219 -4.42 -7.89 -15.07
N GLY A 220 -4.96 -9.03 -15.47
CA GLY A 220 -6.39 -9.18 -15.86
C GLY A 220 -6.66 -8.98 -17.35
N GLY A 221 -5.64 -8.92 -18.19
CA GLY A 221 -5.81 -8.89 -19.65
C GLY A 221 -5.97 -10.26 -20.27
N PRO A 222 -6.74 -10.39 -21.37
CA PRO A 222 -7.02 -11.65 -22.02
C PRO A 222 -5.79 -12.24 -22.74
N GLY A 223 -5.90 -13.53 -23.08
CA GLY A 223 -4.99 -14.21 -23.98
C GLY A 223 -3.81 -14.92 -23.34
N TYR A 224 -3.69 -14.91 -22.00
CA TYR A 224 -2.64 -15.59 -21.25
C TYR A 224 -3.19 -16.32 -20.03
N SER A 225 -2.54 -17.46 -19.71
CA SER A 225 -2.85 -18.24 -18.49
C SER A 225 -2.23 -17.61 -17.23
N VAL A 226 -2.54 -18.17 -16.07
CA VAL A 226 -1.92 -17.81 -14.78
C VAL A 226 -0.40 -18.07 -14.74
N ASP A 227 0.13 -18.89 -15.64
CA ASP A 227 1.57 -19.17 -15.78
C ASP A 227 2.26 -18.33 -16.86
N GLY A 228 1.57 -17.31 -17.41
CA GLY A 228 2.10 -16.43 -18.44
C GLY A 228 2.25 -17.08 -19.83
N ARG A 229 1.55 -18.19 -20.10
CA ARG A 229 1.53 -18.86 -21.40
C ARG A 229 0.37 -18.36 -22.25
N ALA A 230 0.58 -18.24 -23.57
CA ALA A 230 -0.50 -17.85 -24.47
C ALA A 230 -1.62 -18.90 -24.51
N CYS A 231 -2.88 -18.47 -24.49
CA CYS A 231 -4.05 -19.36 -24.41
C CYS A 231 -4.26 -20.23 -25.64
N ASN A 232 -3.69 -19.89 -26.79
CA ASN A 232 -3.79 -20.62 -28.05
C ASN A 232 -2.63 -21.62 -28.31
N GLU A 233 -1.65 -21.65 -27.41
CA GLU A 233 -0.49 -22.54 -27.53
C GLU A 233 -0.72 -23.81 -26.70
N GLY A 234 -1.35 -24.82 -27.32
CA GLY A 234 -1.54 -26.16 -26.75
C GLY A 234 -2.66 -26.23 -25.71
N THR A 235 -3.68 -26.96 -26.07
CA THR A 235 -4.93 -27.11 -25.30
C THR A 235 -4.85 -28.15 -24.16
N ASP A 236 -3.75 -28.24 -23.44
CA ASP A 236 -3.73 -29.04 -22.23
C ASP A 236 -4.62 -28.39 -21.18
N ALA A 237 -5.50 -29.16 -20.54
CA ALA A 237 -6.35 -28.71 -19.44
C ALA A 237 -5.54 -27.98 -18.33
N ALA A 238 -4.25 -28.30 -18.22
CA ALA A 238 -3.29 -27.59 -17.36
C ALA A 238 -3.04 -26.13 -17.75
N ASN A 239 -3.30 -25.71 -18.99
CA ASN A 239 -3.12 -24.34 -19.47
C ASN A 239 -4.43 -23.54 -19.51
N ALA A 240 -5.57 -24.16 -19.15
CA ALA A 240 -6.89 -23.55 -19.26
C ALA A 240 -7.15 -22.47 -18.19
N GLU A 241 -6.42 -22.47 -17.08
CA GLU A 241 -6.66 -21.54 -16.00
C GLU A 241 -6.24 -20.11 -16.36
N GLY A 242 -7.19 -19.17 -16.25
CA GLY A 242 -7.08 -17.81 -16.77
C GLY A 242 -7.46 -17.67 -18.24
N CYS A 243 -7.57 -18.78 -19.00
CA CYS A 243 -7.96 -18.76 -20.41
C CYS A 243 -9.46 -19.02 -20.60
N ALA A 244 -10.13 -19.66 -19.63
CA ALA A 244 -11.53 -20.06 -19.75
C ALA A 244 -12.49 -18.83 -19.74
N ASN A 245 -12.14 -17.76 -19.04
CA ASN A 245 -12.90 -16.52 -18.99
C ASN A 245 -11.98 -15.33 -19.32
N PRO A 246 -11.62 -15.11 -20.60
CA PRO A 246 -10.66 -14.09 -20.98
C PRO A 246 -11.15 -12.65 -20.74
N TRP A 247 -12.44 -12.46 -20.53
CA TRP A 247 -13.10 -11.17 -20.35
C TRP A 247 -13.59 -10.95 -18.92
N GLU A 248 -13.03 -11.61 -17.94
CA GLU A 248 -13.46 -11.49 -16.55
C GLU A 248 -13.32 -10.06 -16.02
N TRP A 249 -12.20 -9.40 -16.30
CA TRP A 249 -11.78 -8.14 -15.68
C TRP A 249 -12.02 -6.91 -16.55
N VAL A 250 -12.21 -7.08 -17.83
CA VAL A 250 -12.40 -6.00 -18.81
C VAL A 250 -13.34 -6.45 -19.92
N SER A 251 -14.20 -5.56 -20.41
CA SER A 251 -15.09 -5.90 -21.50
C SER A 251 -14.31 -6.15 -22.79
N GLN A 252 -14.78 -7.08 -23.62
CA GLN A 252 -14.20 -7.35 -24.92
C GLN A 252 -14.13 -6.08 -25.78
N GLN A 253 -15.15 -5.23 -25.71
CA GLN A 253 -15.23 -3.98 -26.46
C GLN A 253 -14.11 -3.01 -26.06
N ASP A 254 -13.93 -2.74 -24.74
CA ASP A 254 -12.90 -1.82 -24.28
C ASP A 254 -11.51 -2.36 -24.60
N TRP A 255 -11.31 -3.67 -24.47
CA TRP A 255 -10.04 -4.30 -24.80
C TRP A 255 -9.68 -4.18 -26.28
N GLN A 256 -10.64 -4.42 -27.17
CA GLN A 256 -10.43 -4.24 -28.61
C GLN A 256 -10.10 -2.79 -28.99
N GLN A 257 -10.71 -1.81 -28.30
CA GLN A 257 -10.34 -0.40 -28.48
C GLN A 257 -8.93 -0.09 -28.01
N LEU A 258 -8.48 -0.67 -26.87
CA LEU A 258 -7.10 -0.57 -26.40
C LEU A 258 -6.10 -1.13 -27.39
N GLU A 259 -6.35 -2.34 -27.93
CA GLU A 259 -5.46 -3.00 -28.90
C GLU A 259 -5.41 -2.24 -30.25
N ALA A 260 -6.54 -1.66 -30.68
CA ALA A 260 -6.62 -0.85 -31.88
C ALA A 260 -5.99 0.55 -31.71
N GLY A 261 -5.60 0.94 -30.49
CA GLY A 261 -5.17 2.31 -30.19
C GLY A 261 -6.28 3.35 -30.42
N SER A 262 -7.53 2.94 -30.28
CA SER A 262 -8.71 3.78 -30.38
C SER A 262 -9.08 4.40 -29.03
N THR A 263 -9.81 5.51 -29.05
CA THR A 263 -10.28 6.15 -27.82
C THR A 263 -11.42 5.35 -27.22
N ILE A 264 -11.31 4.99 -25.95
CA ILE A 264 -12.41 4.42 -25.16
C ILE A 264 -13.54 5.46 -25.10
N ALA A 265 -14.77 5.03 -25.30
CA ALA A 265 -15.93 5.91 -25.30
C ALA A 265 -16.02 6.71 -23.97
N GLY A 266 -16.14 8.03 -24.08
CA GLY A 266 -16.17 8.93 -22.93
C GLY A 266 -14.80 9.45 -22.44
N ASN A 267 -13.68 8.94 -22.95
CA ASN A 267 -12.36 9.42 -22.52
C ASN A 267 -11.96 10.75 -23.19
N PRO A 268 -11.91 11.87 -22.43
CA PRO A 268 -11.51 13.17 -22.98
C PRO A 268 -9.99 13.27 -23.23
N ALA A 269 -9.19 12.37 -22.66
CA ALA A 269 -7.73 12.38 -22.80
C ALA A 269 -7.24 11.68 -24.08
N GLY A 270 -8.15 11.15 -24.92
CA GLY A 270 -7.83 10.45 -26.15
C GLY A 270 -7.42 8.97 -25.93
N PRO A 271 -6.78 8.35 -26.94
CA PRO A 271 -6.49 6.92 -26.88
C PRO A 271 -5.39 6.60 -25.85
N TRP A 272 -5.54 5.46 -25.19
CA TRP A 272 -4.53 4.90 -24.30
C TRP A 272 -3.37 4.29 -25.07
N ARG A 273 -2.18 4.34 -24.48
CA ARG A 273 -1.05 3.52 -24.89
C ARG A 273 -1.08 2.21 -24.12
N LEU A 274 -1.34 1.10 -24.78
CA LEU A 274 -1.27 -0.24 -24.18
C LEU A 274 0.16 -0.79 -24.27
N ILE A 275 0.70 -1.24 -23.13
CA ILE A 275 1.94 -2.02 -23.06
C ILE A 275 1.69 -3.36 -22.37
N ARG A 276 2.31 -4.44 -22.87
CA ARG A 276 2.10 -5.80 -22.35
C ARG A 276 3.39 -6.59 -22.13
N SER A 277 4.44 -6.33 -22.90
CA SER A 277 5.66 -7.13 -22.80
C SER A 277 6.57 -6.64 -21.68
N LYS A 278 7.34 -7.54 -21.08
CA LYS A 278 8.34 -7.24 -20.05
C LYS A 278 9.31 -6.16 -20.49
N GLU A 279 9.73 -6.19 -21.77
CA GLU A 279 10.65 -5.23 -22.39
C GLU A 279 10.03 -3.83 -22.46
N ALA A 280 8.71 -3.73 -22.72
CA ALA A 280 8.01 -2.44 -22.74
C ALA A 280 7.93 -1.83 -21.33
N PHE A 281 7.68 -2.65 -20.29
CA PHE A 281 7.74 -2.19 -18.91
C PHE A 281 9.16 -1.77 -18.50
N ALA A 282 10.19 -2.50 -18.92
CA ALA A 282 11.57 -2.11 -18.69
C ALA A 282 11.94 -0.81 -19.42
N ALA A 283 11.46 -0.60 -20.65
CA ALA A 283 11.64 0.64 -21.39
C ALA A 283 10.95 1.83 -20.68
N LEU A 284 9.75 1.61 -20.15
CA LEU A 284 9.02 2.61 -19.37
C LEU A 284 9.77 2.97 -18.08
N ALA A 285 10.28 1.97 -17.33
CA ALA A 285 11.06 2.17 -16.11
C ALA A 285 12.36 2.95 -16.35
N GLN A 286 12.86 2.96 -17.58
CA GLN A 286 14.03 3.72 -18.02
C GLN A 286 13.67 5.08 -18.63
N GLY A 287 12.40 5.50 -18.58
CA GLY A 287 11.92 6.76 -19.15
C GLY A 287 11.98 6.83 -20.68
N ARG A 288 12.05 5.69 -21.37
CA ARG A 288 12.19 5.63 -22.84
C ARG A 288 10.86 5.66 -23.60
N LEU A 289 9.72 5.59 -22.89
CA LEU A 289 8.41 5.75 -23.52
C LEU A 289 7.89 7.17 -23.32
N PRO A 290 7.36 7.82 -24.39
CA PRO A 290 6.84 9.17 -24.27
C PRO A 290 5.55 9.22 -23.41
N ALA A 291 5.38 10.31 -22.65
CA ALA A 291 4.23 10.55 -21.80
C ALA A 291 3.20 11.50 -22.49
N ASP A 292 2.99 11.35 -23.79
CA ASP A 292 2.14 12.20 -24.63
C ASP A 292 0.63 11.91 -24.48
N ARG A 293 0.27 10.71 -24.04
CA ARG A 293 -1.11 10.24 -23.84
C ARG A 293 -1.17 9.31 -22.61
N PRO A 294 -2.36 8.98 -22.07
CA PRO A 294 -2.48 8.07 -20.94
C PRO A 294 -1.93 6.67 -21.29
N LEU A 295 -1.43 5.95 -20.29
CA LEU A 295 -0.80 4.64 -20.45
C LEU A 295 -1.50 3.58 -19.61
N ILE A 296 -1.85 2.46 -20.23
CA ILE A 296 -2.26 1.25 -19.55
C ILE A 296 -1.22 0.14 -19.74
N GLY A 297 -0.77 -0.45 -18.63
CA GLY A 297 0.19 -1.56 -18.62
C GLY A 297 -0.46 -2.84 -18.13
N VAL A 298 -0.65 -3.83 -19.00
CA VAL A 298 -1.26 -5.12 -18.66
C VAL A 298 -0.31 -6.24 -19.03
N PRO A 299 0.45 -6.78 -18.06
CA PRO A 299 1.38 -7.89 -18.30
C PRO A 299 0.72 -9.11 -18.93
N ARG A 300 1.53 -9.96 -19.58
CA ARG A 300 1.09 -11.18 -20.26
C ARG A 300 0.88 -12.32 -19.27
N VAL A 301 -0.08 -12.14 -18.35
CA VAL A 301 -0.50 -13.12 -17.35
C VAL A 301 -1.95 -12.83 -16.94
N ALA A 302 -2.71 -13.83 -16.52
CA ALA A 302 -4.13 -13.69 -16.24
C ALA A 302 -4.41 -12.93 -14.92
N ASN A 303 -4.20 -13.57 -13.76
CA ASN A 303 -4.75 -13.10 -12.49
C ASN A 303 -3.74 -12.30 -11.64
N THR A 304 -2.58 -12.88 -11.34
CA THR A 304 -1.55 -12.24 -10.51
C THR A 304 -0.21 -12.25 -11.22
N LEU A 305 0.71 -11.35 -10.85
CA LEU A 305 2.05 -11.36 -11.45
C LEU A 305 2.78 -12.68 -11.17
N GLN A 306 2.69 -13.20 -9.94
CA GLN A 306 3.44 -14.39 -9.54
C GLN A 306 2.65 -15.36 -8.67
N GLN A 307 1.69 -14.91 -7.85
CA GLN A 307 1.07 -15.73 -6.80
C GLN A 307 0.38 -16.98 -7.36
N ALA A 308 -0.39 -16.87 -8.45
CA ALA A 308 -1.18 -17.96 -9.03
C ALA A 308 -0.37 -18.98 -9.87
N ARG A 309 0.94 -18.73 -10.10
CA ARG A 309 1.79 -19.62 -10.90
C ARG A 309 1.88 -21.04 -10.35
N ARG A 310 1.94 -22.04 -11.21
CA ARG A 310 1.82 -23.45 -10.82
C ARG A 310 3.15 -24.18 -10.86
N LEU A 311 3.43 -24.98 -9.81
CA LEU A 311 4.65 -25.78 -9.68
C LEU A 311 4.82 -26.77 -10.81
N GLN A 312 3.74 -27.48 -11.20
CA GLN A 312 3.76 -28.49 -12.25
C GLN A 312 4.04 -27.91 -13.65
N VAL A 313 3.85 -26.59 -13.82
CA VAL A 313 4.09 -25.91 -15.10
C VAL A 313 5.48 -25.27 -15.15
N LEU A 314 5.90 -24.61 -14.07
CA LEU A 314 7.14 -23.82 -14.03
C LEU A 314 8.32 -24.58 -13.40
N GLY A 315 8.03 -25.61 -12.60
CA GLY A 315 9.05 -26.38 -11.91
C GLY A 315 9.55 -25.75 -10.61
N LYS A 316 10.45 -26.48 -9.94
CA LYS A 316 10.99 -26.09 -8.62
C LYS A 316 12.08 -25.02 -8.74
N ASP A 317 12.14 -24.18 -7.70
CA ASP A 317 13.25 -23.26 -7.45
C ASP A 317 13.43 -23.10 -5.94
N ALA A 318 14.46 -23.72 -5.38
CA ALA A 318 14.74 -23.69 -3.95
C ALA A 318 15.20 -22.32 -3.42
N ALA A 319 15.52 -21.37 -4.30
CA ALA A 319 15.89 -20.01 -3.91
C ALA A 319 14.68 -19.13 -3.60
N THR A 320 13.48 -19.56 -3.99
CA THR A 320 12.23 -18.83 -3.69
C THR A 320 11.58 -19.38 -2.42
N PRO A 321 10.92 -18.54 -1.62
CA PRO A 321 10.20 -19.00 -0.43
C PRO A 321 9.15 -20.06 -0.70
N SER A 322 8.44 -19.99 -1.84
CA SER A 322 7.43 -20.98 -2.24
C SER A 322 8.03 -22.26 -2.84
N GLY A 323 9.32 -22.28 -3.17
CA GLY A 323 9.94 -23.37 -3.88
C GLY A 323 9.54 -23.49 -5.36
N VAL A 324 8.83 -22.50 -5.93
CA VAL A 324 8.34 -22.52 -7.32
C VAL A 324 9.04 -21.45 -8.14
N ARG A 325 9.54 -21.83 -9.30
CA ARG A 325 10.18 -20.90 -10.24
C ARG A 325 9.23 -19.76 -10.62
N LYS A 326 9.76 -18.53 -10.68
CA LYS A 326 9.00 -17.35 -11.12
C LYS A 326 8.70 -17.38 -12.63
N ILE A 327 7.64 -16.68 -13.02
CA ILE A 327 7.33 -16.41 -14.43
C ILE A 327 8.32 -15.35 -14.93
N ASP A 328 9.18 -15.72 -15.87
CA ASP A 328 10.23 -14.83 -16.38
C ASP A 328 9.72 -13.81 -17.39
N SER A 329 8.55 -14.03 -18.00
CA SER A 329 7.99 -13.20 -19.09
C SER A 329 7.23 -11.96 -18.59
N VAL A 330 7.00 -11.82 -17.27
CA VAL A 330 6.29 -10.68 -16.70
C VAL A 330 7.25 -9.73 -15.96
N PRO A 331 6.91 -8.43 -15.86
CA PRO A 331 7.66 -7.51 -15.00
C PRO A 331 7.45 -7.85 -13.53
N ASP A 332 8.39 -7.45 -12.66
CA ASP A 332 8.16 -7.36 -11.23
C ASP A 332 7.43 -6.04 -10.84
N LEU A 333 6.83 -6.00 -9.66
CA LEU A 333 6.09 -4.84 -9.16
C LEU A 333 7.00 -3.60 -9.05
N ALA A 334 8.26 -3.77 -8.66
CA ALA A 334 9.24 -2.69 -8.57
C ALA A 334 9.53 -2.04 -9.93
N THR A 335 9.61 -2.84 -11.01
CA THR A 335 9.78 -2.34 -12.38
C THR A 335 8.55 -1.57 -12.85
N MET A 336 7.33 -2.08 -12.56
CA MET A 336 6.09 -1.37 -12.86
C MET A 336 6.03 -0.04 -12.11
N THR A 337 6.38 -0.03 -10.82
CA THR A 337 6.41 1.17 -9.96
C THR A 337 7.41 2.22 -10.46
N ARG A 338 8.64 1.80 -10.80
CA ARG A 338 9.63 2.73 -11.42
C ARG A 338 9.09 3.33 -12.72
N GLY A 339 8.46 2.50 -13.55
CA GLY A 339 7.86 2.95 -14.79
C GLY A 339 6.74 3.97 -14.57
N ALA A 340 5.88 3.74 -13.58
CA ALA A 340 4.81 4.66 -13.21
C ALA A 340 5.34 6.01 -12.75
N LEU A 341 6.34 6.03 -11.86
CA LEU A 341 6.96 7.24 -11.36
C LEU A 341 7.61 8.07 -12.48
N GLN A 342 8.40 7.41 -13.36
CA GLN A 342 9.03 8.06 -14.51
C GLN A 342 8.00 8.64 -15.48
N PHE A 343 6.92 7.93 -15.73
CA PHE A 343 5.86 8.38 -16.63
C PHE A 343 5.06 9.56 -16.04
N LEU A 344 4.58 9.44 -14.80
CA LEU A 344 3.75 10.45 -14.16
C LEU A 344 4.52 11.75 -13.93
N GLN A 345 5.80 11.68 -13.61
CA GLN A 345 6.66 12.86 -13.48
C GLN A 345 6.72 13.69 -14.76
N GLN A 346 6.63 13.06 -15.93
CA GLN A 346 6.63 13.74 -17.23
C GLN A 346 5.23 14.28 -17.61
N ARG A 347 4.15 13.78 -16.97
CA ARG A 347 2.77 14.15 -17.28
C ARG A 347 2.34 15.48 -16.67
N SER A 348 2.93 15.88 -15.54
CA SER A 348 2.54 17.11 -14.85
C SER A 348 3.70 17.77 -14.12
N SER A 349 3.78 19.10 -14.24
CA SER A 349 4.65 19.94 -13.43
C SER A 349 4.06 20.26 -12.03
N LYS A 350 2.81 19.87 -11.78
CA LYS A 350 2.09 20.11 -10.52
C LYS A 350 2.28 18.99 -9.48
N GLY A 351 3.10 17.97 -9.80
CA GLY A 351 3.33 16.80 -8.98
C GLY A 351 2.49 15.60 -9.41
N LEU A 352 2.60 14.52 -8.65
CA LEU A 352 1.89 13.26 -8.94
C LEU A 352 1.18 12.70 -7.70
N TYR A 353 0.12 11.94 -7.95
CA TYR A 353 -0.53 11.05 -6.99
C TYR A 353 -0.46 9.62 -7.53
N LEU A 354 0.20 8.74 -6.82
CA LEU A 354 0.38 7.34 -7.20
C LEU A 354 -0.06 6.42 -6.07
N MET A 355 -0.94 5.47 -6.37
CA MET A 355 -1.18 4.31 -5.53
C MET A 355 -0.44 3.11 -6.10
N VAL A 356 0.26 2.35 -5.24
CA VAL A 356 0.93 1.09 -5.59
C VAL A 356 0.45 0.00 -4.65
N GLU A 357 0.03 -1.11 -5.21
CA GLU A 357 -0.52 -2.22 -4.44
C GLU A 357 0.24 -3.53 -4.68
N GLY A 358 0.54 -4.22 -3.57
CA GLY A 358 0.88 -5.64 -3.54
C GLY A 358 -0.38 -6.47 -3.29
N GLY A 359 -1.30 -6.51 -4.25
CA GLY A 359 -2.63 -7.11 -4.07
C GLY A 359 -2.60 -8.63 -3.89
N ALA A 360 -1.60 -9.29 -4.47
CA ALA A 360 -1.52 -10.74 -4.43
C ALA A 360 -1.06 -11.31 -3.06
N THR A 361 -0.67 -10.48 -2.12
CA THR A 361 -0.41 -10.89 -0.73
C THR A 361 -1.68 -11.40 -0.07
N ASP A 362 -2.81 -10.70 -0.23
CA ASP A 362 -4.12 -11.12 0.25
C ASP A 362 -4.55 -12.46 -0.39
N TRP A 363 -4.41 -12.59 -1.70
CA TRP A 363 -4.73 -13.84 -2.39
C TRP A 363 -3.89 -15.02 -1.89
N ALA A 364 -2.60 -14.79 -1.59
CA ALA A 364 -1.75 -15.80 -0.97
C ALA A 364 -2.21 -16.14 0.46
N ALA A 365 -2.68 -15.16 1.22
CA ALA A 365 -3.18 -15.36 2.57
C ALA A 365 -4.47 -16.20 2.58
N HIS A 366 -5.38 -15.97 1.65
CA HIS A 366 -6.59 -16.80 1.49
C HIS A 366 -6.27 -18.26 1.14
N THR A 367 -5.30 -18.49 0.25
CA THR A 367 -4.97 -19.83 -0.25
C THR A 367 -4.01 -20.61 0.65
N SER A 368 -3.45 -20.00 1.67
CA SER A 368 -2.53 -20.66 2.60
C SER A 368 -3.22 -21.73 3.47
N ALA A 369 -4.58 -21.86 3.44
CA ALA A 369 -5.32 -23.00 3.98
C ALA A 369 -5.51 -24.08 2.92
N CYS A 370 -4.84 -25.19 3.09
CA CYS A 370 -5.24 -26.42 2.41
C CYS A 370 -6.61 -26.85 2.90
N GLY A 371 -7.63 -26.92 2.02
CA GLY A 371 -8.96 -27.41 2.38
C GLY A 371 -10.13 -26.68 1.73
N THR A 372 -9.94 -25.54 1.09
CA THR A 372 -10.97 -24.90 0.26
C THR A 372 -10.69 -25.16 -1.23
N GLU A 373 -11.75 -25.31 -2.03
CA GLU A 373 -11.70 -25.75 -3.43
C GLU A 373 -10.98 -24.82 -4.44
N TRP A 374 -10.24 -23.84 -3.98
CA TRP A 374 -9.43 -22.98 -4.82
C TRP A 374 -8.07 -23.64 -5.08
N HIS A 375 -7.98 -24.43 -6.14
CA HIS A 375 -6.82 -25.23 -6.50
C HIS A 375 -5.75 -24.40 -7.25
N TYR A 376 -5.14 -23.46 -6.59
CA TYR A 376 -3.94 -22.82 -7.11
C TYR A 376 -2.68 -23.50 -6.55
N GLY A 377 -2.25 -24.56 -7.21
CA GLY A 377 -1.06 -25.30 -6.83
C GLY A 377 -1.30 -26.29 -5.69
N GLN A 378 -0.66 -27.45 -5.80
CA GLN A 378 -0.82 -28.53 -4.86
C GLN A 378 -0.62 -28.06 -3.42
N CYS A 379 -1.62 -28.29 -2.58
CA CYS A 379 -1.43 -28.31 -1.15
C CYS A 379 -0.36 -29.35 -0.83
N SER A 380 0.86 -28.90 -0.49
CA SER A 380 1.71 -29.70 0.36
C SER A 380 1.08 -29.73 1.75
N ASP A 381 1.37 -30.73 2.56
CA ASP A 381 0.89 -30.85 3.95
C ASP A 381 1.31 -29.67 4.86
N GLN A 382 1.89 -28.62 4.28
CA GLN A 382 2.32 -27.40 4.92
C GLN A 382 1.58 -26.18 4.32
N PRO A 383 1.10 -25.25 5.15
CA PRO A 383 0.52 -23.99 4.70
C PRO A 383 1.46 -23.27 3.73
N GLN A 384 0.94 -22.70 2.64
CA GLN A 384 1.79 -22.07 1.60
C GLN A 384 2.24 -20.66 1.99
N TYR A 385 2.83 -20.49 3.16
CA TYR A 385 3.41 -19.21 3.60
C TYR A 385 4.50 -18.69 2.66
N GLY A 386 5.10 -19.56 1.88
CA GLY A 386 6.11 -19.15 0.90
C GLY A 386 5.59 -18.15 -0.13
N ARG A 387 4.35 -18.31 -0.60
CA ARG A 387 3.71 -17.35 -1.53
C ARG A 387 3.45 -16.02 -0.86
N LEU A 388 2.92 -16.04 0.36
CA LEU A 388 2.67 -14.85 1.17
C LEU A 388 3.96 -14.03 1.38
N ILE A 389 5.05 -14.72 1.69
CA ILE A 389 6.37 -14.11 1.86
C ILE A 389 6.86 -13.51 0.54
N GLU A 390 6.74 -14.23 -0.59
CA GLU A 390 7.17 -13.75 -1.90
C GLU A 390 6.46 -12.48 -2.34
N GLU A 391 5.13 -12.43 -2.22
CA GLU A 391 4.35 -11.26 -2.63
C GLU A 391 4.67 -10.04 -1.77
N THR A 392 4.85 -10.24 -0.45
CA THR A 392 5.32 -9.17 0.44
C THR A 392 6.74 -8.72 0.12
N MET A 393 7.64 -9.63 -0.29
CA MET A 393 8.99 -9.26 -0.76
C MET A 393 8.94 -8.44 -2.05
N GLU A 394 8.08 -8.77 -3.01
CA GLU A 394 7.87 -7.97 -4.23
C GLU A 394 7.37 -6.56 -3.87
N PHE A 395 6.46 -6.46 -2.90
CA PHE A 395 6.02 -5.17 -2.38
C PHE A 395 7.17 -4.40 -1.71
N ASN A 396 7.98 -5.01 -0.85
CA ASN A 396 9.16 -4.39 -0.24
C ASN A 396 10.15 -3.86 -1.28
N ASN A 397 10.36 -4.61 -2.38
CA ASN A 397 11.20 -4.17 -3.49
C ASN A 397 10.60 -2.93 -4.20
N ALA A 398 9.28 -2.87 -4.32
CA ALA A 398 8.59 -1.69 -4.86
C ALA A 398 8.71 -0.48 -3.92
N VAL A 399 8.62 -0.68 -2.59
CA VAL A 399 8.88 0.40 -1.61
C VAL A 399 10.30 0.93 -1.76
N THR A 400 11.30 0.05 -1.88
CA THR A 400 12.69 0.44 -2.13
C THR A 400 12.81 1.29 -3.40
N ALA A 401 12.13 0.88 -4.48
CA ALA A 401 12.14 1.64 -5.74
C ALA A 401 11.53 3.05 -5.60
N VAL A 402 10.51 3.19 -4.77
CA VAL A 402 9.90 4.51 -4.45
C VAL A 402 10.84 5.36 -3.61
N VAL A 403 11.44 4.82 -2.55
CA VAL A 403 12.42 5.53 -1.71
C VAL A 403 13.57 6.05 -2.55
N ASP A 404 14.16 5.19 -3.37
CA ASP A 404 15.23 5.54 -4.30
C ASP A 404 14.84 6.64 -5.30
N TRP A 405 13.59 6.62 -5.76
CA TRP A 405 13.09 7.67 -6.66
C TRP A 405 12.90 8.99 -5.91
N ILE A 406 12.32 8.97 -4.71
CA ILE A 406 12.12 10.16 -3.87
C ILE A 406 13.44 10.89 -3.63
N GLU A 407 14.48 10.15 -3.24
CA GLU A 407 15.79 10.74 -2.93
C GLU A 407 16.46 11.41 -4.14
N ARG A 408 16.14 10.95 -5.35
CA ARG A 408 16.62 11.56 -6.60
C ARG A 408 15.72 12.66 -7.16
N ASN A 409 14.46 12.78 -6.65
CA ASN A 409 13.44 13.65 -7.21
C ASN A 409 12.82 14.58 -6.15
N GLY A 410 13.62 15.43 -5.57
CA GLY A 410 13.21 16.51 -4.66
C GLY A 410 13.20 16.13 -3.18
N GLY A 411 13.65 14.90 -2.83
CA GLY A 411 13.80 14.48 -1.43
C GLY A 411 12.49 14.47 -0.65
N TRP A 412 12.60 14.32 0.65
CA TRP A 412 11.45 14.15 1.54
C TRP A 412 10.64 15.43 1.79
N GLU A 413 11.18 16.59 1.45
CA GLU A 413 10.49 17.89 1.56
C GLU A 413 9.39 18.07 0.51
N ARG A 414 9.47 17.33 -0.61
CA ARG A 414 8.55 17.42 -1.74
C ARG A 414 7.73 16.16 -2.00
N ASN A 415 7.95 15.14 -1.21
CA ASN A 415 7.32 13.84 -1.39
C ASN A 415 6.72 13.35 -0.07
N LEU A 416 5.50 12.86 -0.11
CA LEU A 416 4.83 12.13 0.97
C LEU A 416 4.75 10.66 0.56
N LEU A 417 5.36 9.77 1.35
CA LEU A 417 5.22 8.34 1.20
C LEU A 417 4.50 7.76 2.42
N ILE A 418 3.42 7.03 2.15
CA ILE A 418 2.66 6.24 3.12
C ILE A 418 2.75 4.77 2.70
N VAL A 419 3.18 3.91 3.60
CA VAL A 419 3.26 2.45 3.42
C VAL A 419 2.35 1.81 4.45
N THR A 420 1.36 1.03 4.01
CA THR A 420 0.37 0.39 4.89
C THR A 420 -0.22 -0.85 4.24
N THR A 421 -1.28 -1.38 4.81
CA THR A 421 -2.19 -2.38 4.27
C THR A 421 -3.62 -1.89 4.45
N ASP A 422 -4.56 -2.47 3.75
CA ASP A 422 -5.98 -2.17 3.84
C ASP A 422 -6.65 -2.93 4.99
N HIS A 423 -6.25 -4.17 5.26
CA HIS A 423 -6.68 -5.02 6.39
C HIS A 423 -5.64 -6.12 6.66
N ASP A 424 -5.84 -6.89 7.71
CA ASP A 424 -5.15 -8.15 7.92
C ASP A 424 -5.90 -9.31 7.26
N ASN A 425 -5.18 -10.33 6.82
CA ASN A 425 -5.74 -11.60 6.39
C ASN A 425 -5.08 -12.75 7.15
N SER A 426 -5.92 -13.63 7.68
CA SER A 426 -5.54 -14.89 8.32
C SER A 426 -4.83 -14.78 9.68
N MET A 427 -4.48 -13.60 10.16
CA MET A 427 -3.70 -13.41 11.40
C MET A 427 -2.51 -14.37 11.53
N PRO A 428 -1.52 -14.36 10.62
CA PRO A 428 -0.40 -15.28 10.72
C PRO A 428 0.41 -15.03 11.99
N MET A 429 0.61 -16.08 12.79
CA MET A 429 1.31 -16.02 14.08
C MET A 429 2.32 -17.15 14.22
N GLY A 430 3.08 -17.12 15.30
CA GLY A 430 4.11 -18.11 15.61
C GLY A 430 3.56 -19.50 15.93
N PRO A 431 4.45 -20.51 15.99
CA PRO A 431 4.06 -21.92 16.16
C PRO A 431 3.36 -22.21 17.49
N ASP A 432 3.56 -21.38 18.49
CA ASP A 432 2.99 -21.58 19.81
C ASP A 432 1.64 -20.84 20.01
N ALA A 433 1.16 -20.11 19.01
CA ALA A 433 0.00 -19.21 19.12
C ALA A 433 -1.34 -19.91 19.41
N GLN A 434 -1.43 -21.20 19.18
CA GLN A 434 -2.60 -21.99 19.60
C GLN A 434 -2.64 -22.24 21.10
N ALA A 435 -1.48 -22.27 21.77
CA ALA A 435 -1.36 -22.53 23.20
C ALA A 435 -1.02 -21.26 23.99
N VAL A 436 -0.38 -20.29 23.37
CA VAL A 436 0.06 -19.03 23.96
C VAL A 436 -0.48 -17.89 23.09
N ALA A 437 -1.45 -17.18 23.59
CA ALA A 437 -2.12 -16.12 22.84
C ALA A 437 -1.12 -15.10 22.25
N PHE A 438 -1.31 -14.73 21.00
CA PHE A 438 -0.53 -13.71 20.27
C PHE A 438 0.97 -14.02 20.19
N SER A 439 1.37 -15.31 20.23
CA SER A 439 2.76 -15.71 20.05
C SER A 439 3.29 -15.23 18.69
N PRO A 440 4.40 -14.46 18.65
CA PRO A 440 4.86 -13.84 17.41
C PRO A 440 5.51 -14.84 16.46
N VAL A 441 5.54 -14.50 15.17
CA VAL A 441 6.31 -15.21 14.16
C VAL A 441 7.77 -15.35 14.61
N ARG A 442 8.32 -16.57 14.52
CA ARG A 442 9.70 -16.85 14.96
C ARG A 442 10.69 -16.55 13.84
N ASN A 443 11.69 -15.73 14.15
CA ASN A 443 12.79 -15.45 13.24
C ASN A 443 13.77 -16.64 13.19
N ASN A 444 13.90 -17.28 12.04
CA ASN A 444 14.84 -18.37 11.78
C ASN A 444 16.08 -17.92 10.98
N GLY A 445 16.20 -16.62 10.72
CA GLY A 445 17.28 -16.02 9.95
C GLY A 445 16.99 -15.89 8.46
N ARG A 446 17.80 -15.08 7.79
CA ARG A 446 17.64 -14.75 6.37
C ARG A 446 17.67 -16.00 5.49
N GLY A 447 16.75 -16.06 4.50
CA GLY A 447 16.64 -17.17 3.55
C GLY A 447 16.15 -18.48 4.17
N ARG A 448 15.63 -18.44 5.39
CA ARG A 448 15.02 -19.59 6.07
C ARG A 448 13.55 -19.33 6.34
N MET A 449 12.70 -20.35 6.14
CA MET A 449 11.28 -20.23 6.43
C MET A 449 11.09 -19.82 7.90
N PRO A 450 10.42 -18.68 8.16
CA PRO A 450 10.11 -18.26 9.52
C PRO A 450 9.20 -19.27 10.22
N GLY A 451 9.21 -19.29 11.54
CA GLY A 451 8.27 -20.10 12.29
C GLY A 451 6.89 -19.45 12.27
N ILE A 452 6.09 -19.82 11.28
CA ILE A 452 4.68 -19.52 11.13
C ILE A 452 3.95 -20.84 11.12
N SER A 453 3.01 -21.06 12.02
CA SER A 453 2.23 -22.30 11.99
C SER A 453 0.77 -22.07 12.39
N PHE A 454 0.49 -20.95 13.00
CA PHE A 454 -0.84 -20.64 13.44
C PHE A 454 -1.50 -19.62 12.51
N ARG A 455 -2.69 -19.96 12.08
CA ARG A 455 -3.50 -19.22 11.16
C ARG A 455 -4.97 -19.53 11.41
N PRO A 456 -5.61 -18.78 12.33
CA PRO A 456 -6.92 -19.12 12.85
C PRO A 456 -8.05 -18.99 11.83
N THR A 457 -7.85 -18.19 10.79
CA THR A 457 -8.87 -18.00 9.74
C THR A 457 -8.24 -18.14 8.35
N GLY A 458 -9.03 -18.35 7.33
CA GLY A 458 -8.64 -18.20 5.92
C GLY A 458 -9.17 -16.91 5.33
N ASN A 459 -9.54 -15.95 6.18
CA ASN A 459 -10.26 -14.74 5.83
C ASN A 459 -9.66 -13.54 6.55
N HIS A 460 -10.18 -12.37 6.23
CA HIS A 460 -9.77 -11.11 6.83
C HIS A 460 -10.03 -11.08 8.34
N SER A 461 -9.29 -10.25 9.04
CA SER A 461 -9.49 -9.96 10.44
C SER A 461 -9.48 -8.46 10.72
N ASN A 462 -9.93 -8.09 11.92
CA ASN A 462 -9.92 -6.71 12.43
C ASN A 462 -8.69 -6.42 13.30
N ALA A 463 -7.63 -7.22 13.20
CA ALA A 463 -6.37 -6.90 13.84
C ALA A 463 -5.88 -5.53 13.38
N LEU A 464 -5.28 -4.77 14.30
CA LEU A 464 -4.60 -3.53 13.94
C LEU A 464 -3.52 -3.83 12.89
N VAL A 465 -3.47 -3.03 11.85
CA VAL A 465 -2.49 -3.16 10.77
C VAL A 465 -1.44 -2.06 10.81
N PRO A 466 -0.23 -2.26 10.24
CA PRO A 466 0.84 -1.29 10.32
C PRO A 466 0.68 -0.12 9.34
N LEU A 467 1.22 1.03 9.74
CA LEU A 467 1.44 2.18 8.87
C LEU A 467 2.78 2.82 9.18
N TRP A 468 3.53 3.09 8.12
CA TRP A 468 4.75 3.88 8.14
C TRP A 468 4.59 5.07 7.20
N ALA A 469 5.04 6.25 7.64
CA ALA A 469 5.02 7.42 6.76
C ALA A 469 6.26 8.28 6.94
N LYS A 470 6.68 8.90 5.83
CA LYS A 470 7.82 9.81 5.78
C LYS A 470 7.60 10.90 4.73
N GLY A 471 8.12 12.07 5.01
CA GLY A 471 8.13 13.20 4.09
C GLY A 471 7.06 14.25 4.38
N ALA A 472 6.89 15.15 3.44
CA ALA A 472 6.04 16.33 3.58
C ALA A 472 4.58 15.99 3.86
N GLY A 473 4.07 16.40 5.02
CA GLY A 473 2.69 16.13 5.45
C GLY A 473 2.51 14.85 6.25
N SER A 474 3.55 14.02 6.46
CA SER A 474 3.44 12.81 7.27
C SER A 474 3.04 13.09 8.72
N GLU A 475 3.44 14.25 9.27
CA GLU A 475 3.06 14.70 10.61
C GLU A 475 1.55 14.87 10.80
N LEU A 476 0.79 15.03 9.72
CA LEU A 476 -0.67 15.13 9.76
C LEU A 476 -1.34 13.83 10.24
N LEU A 477 -0.73 12.69 9.93
CA LEU A 477 -1.18 11.39 10.45
C LEU A 477 -0.97 11.32 11.97
N GLY A 478 0.17 11.77 12.47
CA GLY A 478 0.46 11.80 13.91
C GLY A 478 -0.51 12.66 14.73
N LYS A 479 -1.08 13.70 14.12
CA LYS A 479 -2.11 14.55 14.75
C LYS A 479 -3.48 13.87 14.88
N ARG A 480 -3.68 12.71 14.24
CA ARG A 480 -4.95 11.97 14.18
C ARG A 480 -4.96 10.71 15.04
N VAL A 481 -3.97 10.57 15.94
CA VAL A 481 -3.94 9.44 16.89
C VAL A 481 -5.21 9.43 17.70
N ARG A 482 -5.92 8.30 17.68
CA ARG A 482 -7.19 8.07 18.37
C ARG A 482 -7.04 7.40 19.74
N GLY A 483 -5.92 6.72 19.95
CA GLY A 483 -5.61 6.04 21.20
C GLY A 483 -4.26 5.34 21.17
N VAL A 484 -3.95 4.70 22.28
CA VAL A 484 -2.76 3.87 22.46
C VAL A 484 -3.19 2.48 22.91
N ASP A 485 -2.76 1.47 22.16
CA ASP A 485 -3.03 0.07 22.45
C ASP A 485 -1.84 -0.57 23.17
N ALA A 486 -2.03 -0.88 24.46
CA ALA A 486 -0.99 -1.47 25.27
C ALA A 486 -0.65 -2.91 24.87
N GLY A 487 -1.66 -3.69 24.45
CA GLY A 487 -1.48 -5.08 23.99
C GLY A 487 -0.66 -5.11 22.71
N TYR A 488 -0.98 -4.24 21.77
CA TYR A 488 -0.21 -4.06 20.55
C TYR A 488 1.27 -3.76 20.83
N ARG A 489 1.55 -2.79 21.67
CA ARG A 489 2.91 -2.44 22.08
C ARG A 489 3.62 -3.63 22.75
N GLN A 490 2.92 -4.38 23.60
CA GLN A 490 3.47 -5.50 24.34
C GLN A 490 3.83 -6.68 23.44
N HIS A 491 2.92 -7.08 22.54
CA HIS A 491 3.05 -8.30 21.74
C HIS A 491 3.82 -8.07 20.43
N LEU A 492 3.58 -6.96 19.74
CA LEU A 492 4.12 -6.73 18.40
C LEU A 492 5.35 -5.84 18.36
N ARG A 493 5.48 -4.87 19.26
CA ARG A 493 6.67 -4.02 19.44
C ARG A 493 7.16 -3.27 18.19
N TRP A 494 6.22 -2.91 17.27
CA TRP A 494 6.56 -2.14 16.07
C TRP A 494 6.55 -0.63 16.32
N ASN A 495 5.70 -0.17 17.22
CA ASN A 495 5.58 1.22 17.67
C ASN A 495 5.20 1.27 19.17
N ASP A 496 4.84 2.46 19.64
CA ASP A 496 4.43 2.70 21.03
C ASP A 496 2.96 2.30 21.34
N GLY A 497 2.25 1.70 20.39
CA GLY A 497 0.84 1.34 20.46
C GLY A 497 -0.10 2.40 19.91
N SER A 498 0.39 3.57 19.48
CA SER A 498 -0.44 4.62 18.90
C SER A 498 -1.13 4.14 17.63
N TYR A 499 -2.44 4.40 17.53
CA TYR A 499 -3.23 4.01 16.37
C TYR A 499 -4.15 5.12 15.87
N ILE A 500 -4.44 5.05 14.57
CA ILE A 500 -5.40 5.87 13.84
C ILE A 500 -6.48 5.00 13.21
N ASP A 501 -7.50 5.59 12.63
CA ASP A 501 -8.45 4.88 11.75
C ASP A 501 -8.01 4.99 10.28
N ASN A 502 -8.40 4.03 9.43
CA ASN A 502 -8.04 4.06 8.01
C ASN A 502 -8.59 5.29 7.27
N THR A 503 -9.71 5.89 7.74
CA THR A 503 -10.23 7.16 7.21
C THR A 503 -9.30 8.35 7.46
N ASP A 504 -8.49 8.29 8.51
CA ASP A 504 -7.54 9.35 8.86
C ASP A 504 -6.40 9.45 7.84
N VAL A 505 -6.11 8.36 7.12
CA VAL A 505 -5.11 8.36 6.02
C VAL A 505 -5.57 9.28 4.90
N ALA A 506 -6.80 9.09 4.41
CA ALA A 506 -7.35 9.96 3.37
C ALA A 506 -7.47 11.42 3.84
N ALA A 507 -7.90 11.65 5.08
CA ALA A 507 -8.05 12.98 5.64
C ALA A 507 -6.70 13.71 5.75
N ALA A 508 -5.62 13.02 6.14
CA ALA A 508 -4.27 13.58 6.19
C ALA A 508 -3.77 13.94 4.78
N VAL A 509 -3.99 13.07 3.80
CA VAL A 509 -3.65 13.35 2.40
C VAL A 509 -4.43 14.54 1.86
N GLN A 510 -5.73 14.65 2.13
CA GLN A 510 -6.55 15.80 1.71
C GLN A 510 -6.00 17.12 2.27
N GLU A 511 -5.65 17.14 3.55
CA GLU A 511 -5.05 18.32 4.18
C GLU A 511 -3.67 18.64 3.56
N ALA A 512 -2.85 17.63 3.30
CA ALA A 512 -1.56 17.82 2.64
C ALA A 512 -1.68 18.41 1.23
N LEU A 513 -2.68 17.97 0.46
CA LEU A 513 -2.97 18.48 -0.89
C LEU A 513 -3.48 19.94 -0.91
N GLN A 514 -4.06 20.43 0.19
CA GLN A 514 -4.62 21.78 0.31
C GLN A 514 -3.62 22.81 0.84
N ARG A 515 -2.46 22.39 1.34
CA ARG A 515 -1.46 23.34 1.87
C ARG A 515 -0.94 24.27 0.78
N PRO A 516 -0.76 25.58 1.08
CA PRO A 516 -0.06 26.48 0.19
C PRO A 516 1.33 25.94 -0.13
N ARG A 517 1.72 26.04 -1.38
CA ARG A 517 2.98 25.49 -1.90
C ARG A 517 3.92 26.59 -2.31
#